data_0a3be0741c2b88b60473540e56126454
#
_entry.id   0a3be0741c2b88b60473540e56126454
#
_cell.length_a   1.000
_cell.length_b   1.000
_cell.length_c   1.000
_cell.angle_alpha   90.00
_cell.angle_beta   90.00
_cell.angle_gamma   90.00
#
_symmetry.space_group_name_H-M   'P 1'
#
loop_
_entity.id
_entity.type
_entity.pdbx_description
1 polymer ?
#
loop_
_entity_poly.entity_id
_entity_poly.type
_entity_poly.pdbx_seq_one_letter_code
_entity_poly.pdbx_strand_id
1 'polypeptide(L)'
;MSDNNNIPDISLLNKKALGDKFYEIFDTFSHTAEGQYVYITYIPEDISLWSKEAVEYFGLPGELMKGAGPIWTEHVEESSLPEYMQNLQDLFEGKIKMHDIVYRARNKDGQYVTCSCKGEIIRDDEGNPIYFAGTIINYESAEIVDPVTGLYSRNNLLFGMQAMMKESRPYYLMVMGIINFYEINSMYGYRFGNLLLKKAAEYLMHIQKNGVHAFRCEGVKSALLFDASKYSMDDIREIYNDYRNYLLTGLYVQDIHVAVEICGSAILANEFSMDYNTVYNSALYSLSTAKEENMTELQIFENSAFSENTRRLEILNKIRSCITGDCEGFYLTYQPIVDANTDKIAGAEALIRWHDKKYGIVPPNNFIPWLEKDPIFFELGNWILRQAMQDTRDIIKKYPDFIVNVNLAYPQLQRPDFKTSLNDILKEENYPAENLKLELTERCKMRDTNMLRNDMVFFKSAGIQTALDDFGTGYSALNLLVELPIDQVKIDRSFIIDIENDISKQSLLRAITNCASELNKNVCVEGVESAEMRDYLRDNFTVTNFQGYFYSKPLPIDEFLDWLTEYEK
;
A
#
# COMPACT_ATOMS: atom_id res chain seq x y z
N MET A 1 48.02 -45.94 25.94
CA MET A 1 47.25 -46.04 27.19
C MET A 1 46.12 -45.08 27.01
N SER A 2 45.00 -45.66 26.88
CA SER A 2 43.69 -45.09 26.53
C SER A 2 43.13 -44.26 27.66
N ASP A 3 42.86 -43.01 27.45
CA ASP A 3 41.91 -42.29 28.28
C ASP A 3 40.53 -42.34 27.63
N ASN A 4 39.69 -43.19 28.17
CA ASN A 4 38.26 -43.23 27.95
C ASN A 4 37.64 -41.94 28.51
N ASN A 5 37.27 -41.01 27.67
CA ASN A 5 36.33 -39.97 28.03
C ASN A 5 34.96 -40.61 28.24
N ASN A 6 34.62 -40.87 29.49
CA ASN A 6 33.28 -41.19 29.95
C ASN A 6 32.41 -39.94 29.73
N ILE A 7 31.71 -39.86 28.59
CA ILE A 7 30.58 -38.98 28.42
C ILE A 7 29.47 -39.60 29.26
N PRO A 8 28.96 -38.93 30.32
CA PRO A 8 27.83 -39.45 31.08
C PRO A 8 26.63 -39.59 30.15
N ASP A 9 25.91 -40.70 30.28
CA ASP A 9 24.65 -40.94 29.55
C ASP A 9 23.60 -39.89 29.96
N ILE A 10 23.53 -38.85 29.19
CA ILE A 10 22.68 -37.66 29.40
C ILE A 10 21.19 -38.01 29.24
N SER A 11 20.87 -39.16 28.62
CA SER A 11 19.49 -39.59 28.32
C SER A 11 18.63 -39.88 29.55
N LEU A 12 19.23 -40.16 30.69
CA LEU A 12 18.53 -40.50 31.95
C LEU A 12 18.32 -39.32 32.91
N LEU A 13 19.08 -38.25 32.77
CA LEU A 13 19.05 -37.13 33.73
C LEU A 13 17.95 -36.06 33.43
N ASN A 14 17.39 -35.98 32.25
CA ASN A 14 16.71 -34.76 31.81
C ASN A 14 15.27 -34.84 31.29
N LYS A 15 14.68 -36.01 31.08
CA LYS A 15 13.23 -36.10 30.84
C LYS A 15 12.38 -35.57 32.00
N LYS A 16 12.93 -35.56 33.22
CA LYS A 16 12.24 -35.07 34.42
C LYS A 16 12.26 -33.53 34.58
N ALA A 17 13.23 -32.84 34.05
CA ALA A 17 13.38 -31.39 34.24
C ALA A 17 12.53 -30.57 33.26
N LEU A 18 12.32 -31.05 32.03
CA LEU A 18 11.56 -30.33 30.99
C LEU A 18 10.11 -30.79 30.85
N GLY A 19 9.76 -31.99 31.38
CA GLY A 19 8.41 -32.58 31.31
C GLY A 19 8.04 -33.15 29.92
N ASP A 20 7.33 -34.29 29.91
CA ASP A 20 6.99 -35.00 28.67
C ASP A 20 6.21 -34.10 27.66
N LYS A 21 5.40 -33.19 28.17
CA LYS A 21 4.58 -32.26 27.34
C LYS A 21 5.43 -31.24 26.58
N PHE A 22 6.55 -30.83 27.12
CA PHE A 22 7.48 -29.91 26.45
C PHE A 22 8.16 -30.57 25.24
N TYR A 23 8.56 -31.84 25.37
CA TYR A 23 9.10 -32.62 24.26
C TYR A 23 8.09 -32.82 23.14
N GLU A 24 6.83 -33.13 23.48
CA GLU A 24 5.76 -33.27 22.48
C GLU A 24 5.50 -31.97 21.72
N ILE A 25 5.50 -30.83 22.42
CA ILE A 25 5.33 -29.50 21.79
C ILE A 25 6.50 -29.17 20.88
N PHE A 26 7.73 -29.38 21.33
CA PHE A 26 8.93 -29.14 20.56
C PHE A 26 8.99 -30.03 19.31
N ASP A 27 8.70 -31.32 19.47
CA ASP A 27 8.68 -32.29 18.37
C ASP A 27 7.61 -31.91 17.33
N THR A 28 6.42 -31.55 17.79
CA THR A 28 5.36 -31.06 16.90
C THR A 28 5.79 -29.81 16.14
N PHE A 29 6.42 -28.86 16.85
CA PHE A 29 6.87 -27.59 16.25
C PHE A 29 8.02 -27.81 15.26
N SER A 30 8.99 -28.69 15.60
CA SER A 30 10.09 -29.01 14.69
C SER A 30 9.64 -29.71 13.41
N HIS A 31 8.64 -30.59 13.50
CA HIS A 31 8.05 -31.25 12.30
C HIS A 31 7.21 -30.32 11.43
N THR A 32 6.61 -29.27 11.99
CA THR A 32 5.81 -28.30 11.25
C THR A 32 6.62 -27.13 10.69
N ALA A 33 7.84 -26.93 11.16
CA ALA A 33 8.75 -25.88 10.71
C ALA A 33 9.52 -26.33 9.44
N GLU A 34 8.82 -26.59 8.34
CA GLU A 34 9.43 -27.02 7.08
C GLU A 34 10.58 -26.10 6.65
N GLY A 35 11.76 -26.67 6.40
CA GLY A 35 12.95 -25.94 5.93
C GLY A 35 13.66 -25.10 7.00
N GLN A 36 13.28 -25.23 8.27
CA GLN A 36 13.91 -24.53 9.39
C GLN A 36 14.44 -25.52 10.44
N TYR A 37 15.56 -25.19 11.03
CA TYR A 37 16.13 -25.90 12.16
C TYR A 37 15.69 -25.23 13.45
N VAL A 38 15.03 -25.96 14.33
CA VAL A 38 14.47 -25.44 15.58
C VAL A 38 15.40 -25.78 16.74
N TYR A 39 15.58 -24.83 17.65
CA TYR A 39 16.30 -25.06 18.89
C TYR A 39 15.63 -24.37 20.08
N ILE A 40 15.81 -24.94 21.26
CA ILE A 40 15.44 -24.31 22.52
C ILE A 40 16.48 -24.69 23.59
N THR A 41 16.94 -23.69 24.33
CA THR A 41 17.90 -23.82 25.41
C THR A 41 17.25 -23.48 26.74
N TYR A 42 17.30 -24.38 27.73
CA TYR A 42 16.97 -24.08 29.10
C TYR A 42 18.23 -23.49 29.76
N ILE A 43 18.21 -22.17 29.95
CA ILE A 43 19.40 -21.38 30.34
C ILE A 43 19.96 -21.75 31.71
N PRO A 44 19.11 -21.97 32.79
CA PRO A 44 19.65 -22.25 34.13
C PRO A 44 20.55 -23.48 34.23
N GLU A 45 20.33 -24.51 33.42
CA GLU A 45 21.12 -25.75 33.42
C GLU A 45 22.01 -25.89 32.17
N ASP A 46 21.95 -24.92 31.26
CA ASP A 46 22.65 -24.92 29.96
C ASP A 46 22.37 -26.20 29.15
N ILE A 47 21.08 -26.55 29.07
CA ILE A 47 20.61 -27.72 28.33
C ILE A 47 19.82 -27.25 27.11
N SER A 48 20.19 -27.74 25.93
CA SER A 48 19.54 -27.37 24.66
C SER A 48 18.95 -28.60 23.96
N LEU A 49 17.76 -28.42 23.43
CA LEU A 49 17.09 -29.37 22.55
C LEU A 49 17.10 -28.79 21.13
N TRP A 50 17.57 -29.60 20.19
CA TRP A 50 17.69 -29.24 18.78
C TRP A 50 16.89 -30.19 17.90
N SER A 51 16.32 -29.71 16.80
CA SER A 51 15.63 -30.57 15.84
C SER A 51 16.57 -31.61 15.22
N LYS A 52 16.04 -32.79 14.93
CA LYS A 52 16.80 -33.89 14.35
C LYS A 52 17.48 -33.48 13.05
N GLU A 53 16.79 -32.71 12.23
CA GLU A 53 17.29 -32.19 10.95
C GLU A 53 18.50 -31.27 11.17
N ALA A 54 18.50 -30.46 12.23
CA ALA A 54 19.66 -29.63 12.59
C ALA A 54 20.87 -30.48 12.96
N VAL A 55 20.64 -31.48 13.81
CA VAL A 55 21.69 -32.40 14.24
C VAL A 55 22.30 -33.15 13.04
N GLU A 56 21.48 -33.68 12.16
CA GLU A 56 21.93 -34.41 10.97
C GLU A 56 22.64 -33.53 9.95
N TYR A 57 22.20 -32.27 9.80
CA TYR A 57 22.78 -31.34 8.82
C TYR A 57 24.10 -30.73 9.29
N PHE A 58 24.15 -30.23 10.52
CA PHE A 58 25.32 -29.56 11.05
C PHE A 58 26.33 -30.51 11.72
N GLY A 59 25.95 -31.77 11.92
CA GLY A 59 26.81 -32.76 12.59
C GLY A 59 26.97 -32.51 14.09
N LEU A 60 25.87 -32.04 14.72
CA LEU A 60 25.87 -31.78 16.17
C LEU A 60 25.90 -33.08 16.98
N PRO A 61 26.38 -33.05 18.24
CA PRO A 61 26.54 -34.27 19.07
C PRO A 61 25.26 -35.06 19.32
N GLY A 62 24.10 -34.40 19.30
CA GLY A 62 22.79 -35.01 19.53
C GLY A 62 21.65 -33.98 19.65
N GLU A 63 20.41 -34.48 19.68
CA GLU A 63 19.23 -33.63 19.83
C GLU A 63 19.19 -32.93 21.20
N LEU A 64 19.65 -33.60 22.24
CA LEU A 64 19.77 -33.04 23.57
C LEU A 64 21.26 -32.84 23.91
N MET A 65 21.64 -31.59 24.17
CA MET A 65 23.03 -31.20 24.43
C MET A 65 23.14 -30.35 25.69
N LYS A 66 24.25 -30.52 26.43
CA LYS A 66 24.66 -29.59 27.47
C LYS A 66 25.78 -28.73 26.93
N GLY A 67 25.76 -27.43 27.23
CA GLY A 67 26.77 -26.52 26.70
C GLY A 67 26.67 -26.30 25.20
N ALA A 68 25.47 -26.21 24.66
CA ALA A 68 25.25 -26.07 23.20
C ALA A 68 25.79 -24.75 22.63
N GLY A 69 25.87 -23.69 23.45
CA GLY A 69 26.39 -22.39 23.02
C GLY A 69 27.82 -22.47 22.48
N PRO A 70 28.81 -22.95 23.25
CA PRO A 70 30.17 -23.21 22.76
C PRO A 70 30.21 -24.14 21.54
N ILE A 71 29.45 -25.24 21.55
CA ILE A 71 29.39 -26.20 20.43
C ILE A 71 28.93 -25.50 19.15
N TRP A 72 27.90 -24.70 19.23
CA TRP A 72 27.40 -23.95 18.08
C TRP A 72 28.38 -22.86 17.62
N THR A 73 29.02 -22.18 18.57
CA THR A 73 30.01 -21.13 18.27
C THR A 73 31.20 -21.68 17.46
N GLU A 74 31.60 -22.94 17.65
CA GLU A 74 32.62 -23.61 16.84
C GLU A 74 32.20 -23.85 15.39
N HIS A 75 30.89 -23.82 15.11
CA HIS A 75 30.36 -23.94 13.74
C HIS A 75 30.28 -22.57 13.04
N VAL A 76 30.25 -21.45 13.77
CA VAL A 76 30.20 -20.11 13.20
C VAL A 76 31.56 -19.76 12.57
N GLU A 77 31.53 -19.23 11.33
CA GLU A 77 32.74 -18.78 10.63
C GLU A 77 33.44 -17.65 11.40
N GLU A 78 34.75 -17.70 11.48
CA GLU A 78 35.56 -16.74 12.25
C GLU A 78 35.27 -15.27 11.86
N SER A 79 34.98 -15.00 10.57
CA SER A 79 34.60 -13.67 10.06
C SER A 79 33.25 -13.17 10.56
N SER A 80 32.32 -14.07 10.87
CA SER A 80 30.97 -13.77 11.38
C SER A 80 30.87 -13.71 12.90
N LEU A 81 31.89 -14.27 13.58
CA LEU A 81 31.86 -14.50 15.02
C LEU A 81 31.73 -13.20 15.85
N PRO A 82 32.42 -12.08 15.55
CA PRO A 82 32.32 -10.87 16.35
C PRO A 82 30.90 -10.29 16.36
N GLU A 83 30.24 -10.23 15.21
CA GLU A 83 28.87 -9.71 15.08
C GLU A 83 27.86 -10.66 15.76
N TYR A 84 28.03 -11.97 15.58
CA TYR A 84 27.22 -12.99 16.23
C TYR A 84 27.26 -12.89 17.77
N MET A 85 28.46 -12.79 18.35
CA MET A 85 28.62 -12.68 19.79
C MET A 85 28.10 -11.38 20.35
N GLN A 86 28.28 -10.26 19.64
CA GLN A 86 27.76 -8.97 20.06
C GLN A 86 26.22 -8.96 20.08
N ASN A 87 25.59 -9.56 19.06
CA ASN A 87 24.13 -9.66 18.97
C ASN A 87 23.55 -10.51 20.10
N LEU A 88 24.19 -11.63 20.44
CA LEU A 88 23.80 -12.44 21.60
C LEU A 88 23.96 -11.67 22.91
N GLN A 89 25.06 -10.96 23.10
CA GLN A 89 25.28 -10.15 24.29
C GLN A 89 24.20 -9.11 24.46
N ASP A 90 23.85 -8.37 23.40
CA ASP A 90 22.83 -7.34 23.42
C ASP A 90 21.43 -7.93 23.72
N LEU A 91 21.15 -9.16 23.26
CA LEU A 91 19.92 -9.88 23.58
C LEU A 91 19.86 -10.27 25.08
N PHE A 92 20.93 -10.83 25.63
CA PHE A 92 20.96 -11.23 27.03
C PHE A 92 20.91 -10.03 27.98
N GLU A 93 21.55 -8.92 27.62
CA GLU A 93 21.49 -7.65 28.34
C GLU A 93 20.14 -6.91 28.17
N GLY A 94 19.23 -7.39 27.28
CA GLY A 94 17.92 -6.81 27.04
C GLY A 94 17.94 -5.52 26.21
N LYS A 95 19.05 -5.22 25.53
CA LYS A 95 19.17 -4.07 24.61
C LYS A 95 18.37 -4.29 23.32
N ILE A 96 18.26 -5.54 22.89
CA ILE A 96 17.42 -5.97 21.77
C ILE A 96 16.42 -7.03 22.26
N LYS A 97 15.25 -7.11 21.60
CA LYS A 97 14.19 -8.07 21.97
C LYS A 97 14.34 -9.41 21.27
N MET A 98 14.97 -9.42 20.11
CA MET A 98 15.09 -10.58 19.24
C MET A 98 16.52 -10.71 18.73
N HIS A 99 17.07 -11.91 18.78
CA HIS A 99 18.26 -12.31 18.04
C HIS A 99 17.84 -12.48 16.58
N ASP A 100 18.24 -11.58 15.70
CA ASP A 100 17.96 -11.65 14.26
C ASP A 100 19.24 -11.31 13.50
N ILE A 101 19.94 -12.35 13.07
CA ILE A 101 21.27 -12.21 12.46
C ILE A 101 21.48 -13.21 11.32
N VAL A 102 22.23 -12.78 10.32
CA VAL A 102 22.72 -13.63 9.23
C VAL A 102 24.21 -13.85 9.39
N TYR A 103 24.64 -15.11 9.41
CA TYR A 103 26.03 -15.51 9.57
C TYR A 103 26.32 -16.80 8.80
N ARG A 104 27.59 -17.16 8.68
CA ARG A 104 27.98 -18.43 8.05
C ARG A 104 28.32 -19.47 9.11
N ALA A 105 27.69 -20.66 8.94
CA ALA A 105 27.93 -21.81 9.84
C ALA A 105 28.41 -23.03 9.06
N ARG A 106 29.29 -23.80 9.65
CA ARG A 106 29.89 -25.01 9.07
C ARG A 106 28.91 -26.18 9.18
N ASN A 107 28.60 -26.82 8.07
CA ASN A 107 27.82 -28.07 8.03
C ASN A 107 28.73 -29.30 8.40
N LYS A 108 28.12 -30.49 8.48
CA LYS A 108 28.83 -31.75 8.79
C LYS A 108 29.96 -32.12 7.80
N ASP A 109 29.86 -31.63 6.56
CA ASP A 109 30.82 -31.88 5.48
C ASP A 109 31.98 -30.87 5.49
N GLY A 110 31.99 -29.97 6.46
CA GLY A 110 33.02 -28.93 6.62
C GLY A 110 32.83 -27.70 5.75
N GLN A 111 31.70 -27.59 5.03
CA GLN A 111 31.39 -26.44 4.17
C GLN A 111 30.66 -25.37 4.98
N TYR A 112 31.04 -24.11 4.79
CA TYR A 112 30.34 -22.98 5.38
C TYR A 112 29.12 -22.59 4.55
N VAL A 113 27.94 -22.62 5.19
CA VAL A 113 26.64 -22.26 4.60
C VAL A 113 26.09 -21.00 5.27
N THR A 114 25.37 -20.19 4.52
CA THR A 114 24.76 -18.97 5.04
C THR A 114 23.47 -19.31 5.78
N CYS A 115 23.43 -18.95 7.07
CA CYS A 115 22.31 -19.17 7.97
C CYS A 115 21.71 -17.84 8.44
N SER A 116 20.38 -17.76 8.55
CA SER A 116 19.68 -16.73 9.31
C SER A 116 19.18 -17.36 10.60
N CYS A 117 19.50 -16.76 11.72
CA CYS A 117 19.02 -17.19 13.03
C CYS A 117 18.08 -16.14 13.61
N LYS A 118 16.89 -16.59 14.04
CA LYS A 118 15.94 -15.77 14.78
C LYS A 118 15.60 -16.45 16.09
N GLY A 119 15.71 -15.71 17.20
CA GLY A 119 15.44 -16.27 18.51
C GLY A 119 15.10 -15.22 19.55
N GLU A 120 14.36 -15.64 20.57
CA GLU A 120 13.94 -14.78 21.68
C GLU A 120 14.26 -15.44 23.02
N ILE A 121 14.46 -14.60 24.05
CA ILE A 121 14.60 -15.04 25.43
C ILE A 121 13.23 -14.95 26.12
N ILE A 122 12.78 -16.08 26.65
CA ILE A 122 11.62 -16.16 27.53
C ILE A 122 12.13 -15.98 28.97
N ARG A 123 11.55 -15.02 29.70
CA ARG A 123 11.91 -14.65 31.05
C ARG A 123 10.81 -15.04 32.04
N ASP A 124 11.17 -15.24 33.33
CA ASP A 124 10.21 -15.40 34.39
C ASP A 124 9.55 -14.08 34.81
N ASP A 125 8.63 -14.17 35.78
CA ASP A 125 7.91 -13.01 36.34
C ASP A 125 8.88 -12.02 37.06
N GLU A 126 10.08 -12.45 37.40
CA GLU A 126 11.13 -11.64 38.03
C GLU A 126 12.09 -11.02 36.99
N GLY A 127 11.93 -11.36 35.71
CA GLY A 127 12.73 -10.88 34.60
C GLY A 127 14.00 -11.69 34.31
N ASN A 128 14.23 -12.83 34.99
CA ASN A 128 15.38 -13.70 34.74
C ASN A 128 15.19 -14.52 33.46
N PRO A 129 16.23 -14.68 32.62
CA PRO A 129 16.13 -15.48 31.40
C PRO A 129 16.01 -16.97 31.74
N ILE A 130 14.93 -17.63 31.27
CA ILE A 130 14.72 -19.08 31.49
C ILE A 130 14.96 -19.88 30.22
N TYR A 131 14.38 -19.46 29.08
CA TYR A 131 14.60 -20.15 27.83
C TYR A 131 15.12 -19.20 26.76
N PHE A 132 15.98 -19.72 25.89
CA PHE A 132 16.33 -19.11 24.62
C PHE A 132 15.87 -20.04 23.52
N ALA A 133 14.88 -19.61 22.73
CA ALA A 133 14.26 -20.42 21.69
C ALA A 133 14.29 -19.71 20.35
N GLY A 134 14.50 -20.48 19.28
CA GLY A 134 14.56 -19.90 17.96
C GLY A 134 14.61 -20.91 16.82
N THR A 135 14.77 -20.35 15.63
CA THR A 135 14.91 -21.10 14.38
C THR A 135 16.13 -20.63 13.60
N ILE A 136 16.75 -21.58 12.90
CA ILE A 136 17.83 -21.32 11.96
C ILE A 136 17.34 -21.72 10.58
N ILE A 137 17.42 -20.81 9.61
CA ILE A 137 17.16 -21.07 8.20
C ILE A 137 18.49 -21.13 7.48
N ASN A 138 18.75 -22.27 6.84
CA ASN A 138 19.87 -22.38 5.93
C ASN A 138 19.45 -21.95 4.54
N TYR A 139 19.96 -20.83 4.06
CA TYR A 139 19.62 -20.30 2.75
C TYR A 139 20.08 -21.18 1.58
N GLU A 140 21.02 -22.10 1.81
CA GLU A 140 21.51 -23.01 0.77
C GLU A 140 20.72 -24.33 0.71
N SER A 141 19.99 -24.71 1.77
CA SER A 141 19.12 -25.89 1.80
C SER A 141 17.65 -25.58 1.64
N ALA A 142 17.22 -24.34 1.91
CA ALA A 142 15.86 -23.90 1.63
C ALA A 142 15.68 -23.85 0.11
N GLU A 143 14.74 -24.64 -0.41
CA GLU A 143 14.40 -24.84 -1.82
C GLU A 143 15.06 -23.86 -2.78
N ILE A 144 16.18 -24.30 -3.38
CA ILE A 144 16.90 -23.53 -4.41
C ILE A 144 15.94 -23.18 -5.57
N VAL A 145 14.94 -24.03 -5.75
CA VAL A 145 14.03 -24.00 -6.90
C VAL A 145 12.59 -24.07 -6.42
N ASP A 146 11.72 -23.24 -6.97
CA ASP A 146 10.27 -23.29 -6.74
C ASP A 146 9.68 -24.59 -7.29
N PRO A 147 8.96 -25.41 -6.50
CA PRO A 147 8.51 -26.74 -6.91
C PRO A 147 7.43 -26.71 -8.00
N VAL A 148 6.73 -25.58 -8.18
CA VAL A 148 5.68 -25.42 -9.20
C VAL A 148 6.29 -25.05 -10.54
N THR A 149 7.18 -24.07 -10.56
CA THR A 149 7.70 -23.47 -11.81
C THR A 149 9.06 -23.99 -12.22
N GLY A 150 9.87 -24.50 -11.28
CA GLY A 150 11.26 -24.88 -11.54
C GLY A 150 12.24 -23.70 -11.62
N LEU A 151 11.77 -22.47 -11.43
CA LEU A 151 12.63 -21.28 -11.34
C LEU A 151 13.34 -21.22 -9.98
N TYR A 152 14.42 -20.46 -9.88
CA TYR A 152 15.05 -20.19 -8.58
C TYR A 152 14.06 -19.51 -7.62
N SER A 153 14.20 -19.77 -6.33
CA SER A 153 13.33 -19.20 -5.30
C SER A 153 13.59 -17.70 -5.09
N ARG A 154 12.63 -17.02 -4.45
CA ARG A 154 12.79 -15.61 -4.01
C ARG A 154 14.02 -15.42 -3.11
N ASN A 155 14.32 -16.37 -2.24
CA ASN A 155 15.47 -16.28 -1.35
C ASN A 155 16.79 -16.26 -2.16
N ASN A 156 16.87 -17.06 -3.21
CA ASN A 156 18.02 -17.03 -4.12
C ASN A 156 18.13 -15.72 -4.91
N LEU A 157 17.00 -15.08 -5.27
CA LEU A 157 17.01 -13.74 -5.86
C LEU A 157 17.65 -12.73 -4.90
N LEU A 158 17.17 -12.65 -3.65
CA LEU A 158 17.68 -11.72 -2.65
C LEU A 158 19.16 -11.96 -2.36
N PHE A 159 19.57 -13.22 -2.31
CA PHE A 159 20.97 -13.60 -2.15
C PHE A 159 21.84 -13.14 -3.34
N GLY A 160 21.37 -13.36 -4.57
CA GLY A 160 22.05 -12.90 -5.79
C GLY A 160 22.22 -11.38 -5.83
N MET A 161 21.18 -10.63 -5.46
CA MET A 161 21.20 -9.17 -5.36
C MET A 161 22.20 -8.71 -4.28
N GLN A 162 22.20 -9.33 -3.11
CA GLN A 162 23.15 -9.03 -2.04
C GLN A 162 24.61 -9.30 -2.44
N ALA A 163 24.86 -10.40 -3.15
CA ALA A 163 26.19 -10.73 -3.65
C ALA A 163 26.69 -9.68 -4.65
N MET A 164 25.84 -9.27 -5.62
CA MET A 164 26.20 -8.23 -6.59
C MET A 164 26.48 -6.89 -5.91
N MET A 165 25.72 -6.52 -4.89
CA MET A 165 25.96 -5.30 -4.11
C MET A 165 27.29 -5.36 -3.35
N LYS A 166 27.60 -6.47 -2.66
CA LYS A 166 28.89 -6.65 -1.97
C LYS A 166 30.09 -6.53 -2.91
N GLU A 167 29.93 -7.00 -4.15
CA GLU A 167 30.96 -6.92 -5.18
C GLU A 167 30.96 -5.59 -5.95
N SER A 168 30.08 -4.64 -5.58
CA SER A 168 29.88 -3.37 -6.28
C SER A 168 29.62 -3.56 -7.76
N ARG A 169 28.90 -4.61 -8.14
CA ARG A 169 28.48 -4.89 -9.52
C ARG A 169 27.08 -4.34 -9.78
N PRO A 170 26.92 -3.43 -10.76
CA PRO A 170 25.61 -2.92 -11.12
C PRO A 170 24.73 -4.02 -11.75
N TYR A 171 23.45 -4.00 -11.44
CA TYR A 171 22.48 -4.96 -11.95
C TYR A 171 21.14 -4.32 -12.27
N TYR A 172 20.37 -4.95 -13.14
CA TYR A 172 18.97 -4.66 -13.30
C TYR A 172 18.14 -5.75 -12.63
N LEU A 173 17.12 -5.34 -11.91
CA LEU A 173 16.06 -6.21 -11.44
C LEU A 173 14.80 -5.90 -12.22
N MET A 174 14.25 -6.90 -12.93
CA MET A 174 12.92 -6.83 -13.54
C MET A 174 12.00 -7.77 -12.79
N VAL A 175 10.83 -7.26 -12.36
CA VAL A 175 9.77 -8.04 -11.71
C VAL A 175 8.52 -7.98 -12.58
N MET A 176 7.87 -9.12 -12.78
CA MET A 176 6.69 -9.26 -13.63
C MET A 176 5.59 -10.01 -12.89
N GLY A 177 4.33 -9.72 -13.23
CA GLY A 177 3.18 -10.40 -12.66
C GLY A 177 2.06 -10.60 -13.67
N ILE A 178 1.40 -11.75 -13.62
CA ILE A 178 0.23 -12.06 -14.46
C ILE A 178 -0.97 -11.24 -13.96
N ILE A 179 -1.65 -10.61 -14.90
CA ILE A 179 -2.91 -9.89 -14.66
C ILE A 179 -4.06 -10.90 -14.69
N ASN A 180 -5.10 -10.68 -13.87
CA ASN A 180 -6.34 -11.48 -13.85
C ASN A 180 -6.16 -12.98 -13.60
N PHE A 181 -5.11 -13.36 -12.88
CA PHE A 181 -4.86 -14.78 -12.56
C PHE A 181 -5.90 -15.37 -11.59
N TYR A 182 -6.54 -14.50 -10.79
CA TYR A 182 -7.63 -14.92 -9.91
C TYR A 182 -8.82 -15.45 -10.70
N GLU A 183 -9.18 -14.80 -11.79
CA GLU A 183 -10.26 -15.21 -12.69
C GLU A 183 -9.95 -16.57 -13.33
N ILE A 184 -8.69 -16.78 -13.74
CA ILE A 184 -8.24 -18.07 -14.27
C ILE A 184 -8.40 -19.17 -13.23
N ASN A 185 -7.95 -18.95 -11.99
CA ASN A 185 -8.13 -19.90 -10.90
C ASN A 185 -9.60 -20.16 -10.56
N SER A 186 -10.44 -19.12 -10.63
CA SER A 186 -11.88 -19.23 -10.37
C SER A 186 -12.60 -20.07 -11.46
N MET A 187 -12.15 -19.96 -12.72
CA MET A 187 -12.75 -20.69 -13.85
C MET A 187 -12.25 -22.13 -13.97
N TYR A 188 -10.94 -22.35 -13.77
CA TYR A 188 -10.28 -23.63 -14.09
C TYR A 188 -9.68 -24.34 -12.87
N GLY A 189 -9.68 -23.70 -11.70
CA GLY A 189 -9.15 -24.23 -10.46
C GLY A 189 -7.64 -24.04 -10.29
N TYR A 190 -7.16 -24.13 -9.04
CA TYR A 190 -5.76 -23.88 -8.66
C TYR A 190 -4.76 -24.83 -9.35
N ARG A 191 -5.15 -26.08 -9.61
CA ARG A 191 -4.27 -27.04 -10.30
C ARG A 191 -3.96 -26.59 -11.72
N PHE A 192 -4.95 -26.05 -12.42
CA PHE A 192 -4.78 -25.50 -13.75
C PHE A 192 -3.89 -24.26 -13.72
N GLY A 193 -4.11 -23.35 -12.77
CA GLY A 193 -3.26 -22.17 -12.58
C GLY A 193 -1.79 -22.51 -12.33
N ASN A 194 -1.51 -23.55 -11.52
CA ASN A 194 -0.13 -24.02 -11.30
C ASN A 194 0.50 -24.56 -12.59
N LEU A 195 -0.25 -25.28 -13.43
CA LEU A 195 0.25 -25.74 -14.73
C LEU A 195 0.51 -24.58 -15.70
N LEU A 196 -0.35 -23.55 -15.68
CA LEU A 196 -0.14 -22.33 -16.45
C LEU A 196 1.13 -21.60 -16.02
N LEU A 197 1.35 -21.44 -14.71
CA LEU A 197 2.58 -20.85 -14.17
C LEU A 197 3.83 -21.63 -14.58
N LYS A 198 3.75 -22.96 -14.56
CA LYS A 198 4.84 -23.81 -15.02
C LYS A 198 5.15 -23.59 -16.50
N LYS A 199 4.11 -23.51 -17.35
CA LYS A 199 4.27 -23.24 -18.78
C LYS A 199 4.85 -21.86 -19.05
N ALA A 200 4.39 -20.84 -18.35
CA ALA A 200 4.95 -19.49 -18.44
C ALA A 200 6.43 -19.45 -18.03
N ALA A 201 6.81 -20.22 -17.01
CA ALA A 201 8.19 -20.32 -16.53
C ALA A 201 9.14 -21.03 -17.51
N GLU A 202 8.65 -21.93 -18.34
CA GLU A 202 9.47 -22.63 -19.36
C GLU A 202 10.19 -21.63 -20.28
N TYR A 203 9.53 -20.53 -20.68
CA TYR A 203 10.16 -19.47 -21.47
C TYR A 203 11.28 -18.77 -20.68
N LEU A 204 11.02 -18.42 -19.43
CA LEU A 204 12.00 -17.74 -18.56
C LEU A 204 13.23 -18.62 -18.32
N MET A 205 13.07 -19.94 -18.23
CA MET A 205 14.19 -20.86 -18.13
C MET A 205 15.07 -20.88 -19.40
N HIS A 206 14.47 -20.70 -20.58
CA HIS A 206 15.23 -20.66 -21.83
C HIS A 206 16.11 -19.41 -21.98
N ILE A 207 15.70 -18.29 -21.39
CA ILE A 207 16.48 -17.04 -21.43
C ILE A 207 17.56 -16.95 -20.37
N GLN A 208 17.63 -17.91 -19.42
CA GLN A 208 18.69 -17.98 -18.42
C GLN A 208 20.04 -18.32 -19.06
N LYS A 209 20.72 -17.30 -19.59
CA LYS A 209 22.05 -17.43 -20.21
C LYS A 209 22.85 -16.16 -19.94
N ASN A 210 24.18 -16.30 -19.90
CA ASN A 210 25.12 -15.17 -19.95
C ASN A 210 24.90 -14.06 -18.90
N GLY A 211 24.48 -14.39 -17.68
CA GLY A 211 24.29 -13.40 -16.61
C GLY A 211 22.84 -12.94 -16.41
N VAL A 212 21.88 -13.69 -16.95
CA VAL A 212 20.46 -13.56 -16.64
C VAL A 212 20.02 -14.74 -15.78
N HIS A 213 19.38 -14.47 -14.68
CA HIS A 213 18.82 -15.49 -13.79
C HIS A 213 17.33 -15.24 -13.55
N ALA A 214 16.52 -16.27 -13.63
CA ALA A 214 15.07 -16.20 -13.45
C ALA A 214 14.63 -16.81 -12.12
N PHE A 215 13.72 -16.10 -11.44
CA PHE A 215 13.27 -16.43 -10.10
C PHE A 215 11.75 -16.43 -10.01
N ARG A 216 11.23 -17.31 -9.15
CA ARG A 216 9.86 -17.28 -8.70
C ARG A 216 9.75 -16.42 -7.45
N CYS A 217 8.86 -15.45 -7.48
CA CYS A 217 8.49 -14.64 -6.32
C CYS A 217 7.14 -15.09 -5.76
N GLU A 218 6.59 -14.34 -4.83
CA GLU A 218 5.31 -14.66 -4.19
C GLU A 218 4.13 -14.58 -5.16
N GLY A 219 3.15 -15.46 -4.99
CA GLY A 219 1.91 -15.46 -5.77
C GLY A 219 2.13 -15.74 -7.26
N VAL A 220 1.82 -14.80 -8.12
CA VAL A 220 1.92 -14.89 -9.60
C VAL A 220 3.12 -14.15 -10.18
N LYS A 221 4.08 -13.77 -9.32
CA LYS A 221 5.20 -12.92 -9.70
C LYS A 221 6.42 -13.75 -10.06
N SER A 222 7.15 -13.32 -11.09
CA SER A 222 8.48 -13.80 -11.45
C SER A 222 9.44 -12.62 -11.54
N ALA A 223 10.73 -12.88 -11.39
CA ALA A 223 11.76 -11.87 -11.52
C ALA A 223 12.91 -12.35 -12.40
N LEU A 224 13.56 -11.39 -13.06
CA LEU A 224 14.82 -11.60 -13.77
C LEU A 224 15.86 -10.65 -13.19
N LEU A 225 17.03 -11.19 -12.90
CA LEU A 225 18.21 -10.45 -12.45
C LEU A 225 19.24 -10.45 -13.56
N PHE A 226 19.69 -9.26 -13.97
CA PHE A 226 20.61 -9.07 -15.09
C PHE A 226 21.90 -8.41 -14.63
N ASP A 227 23.02 -8.84 -15.16
CA ASP A 227 24.29 -8.16 -15.01
C ASP A 227 24.31 -6.92 -15.92
N ALA A 228 24.29 -5.71 -15.33
CA ALA A 228 24.22 -4.46 -16.08
C ALA A 228 25.49 -4.14 -16.88
N SER A 229 26.57 -4.90 -16.72
CA SER A 229 27.74 -4.82 -17.62
C SER A 229 27.50 -5.48 -18.97
N LYS A 230 26.47 -6.34 -19.09
CA LYS A 230 26.17 -7.14 -20.28
C LYS A 230 24.87 -6.77 -20.96
N TYR A 231 23.95 -6.14 -20.22
CA TYR A 231 22.61 -5.80 -20.69
C TYR A 231 22.33 -4.32 -20.50
N SER A 232 21.72 -3.70 -21.50
CA SER A 232 21.18 -2.35 -21.44
C SER A 232 19.70 -2.36 -21.05
N MET A 233 19.12 -1.20 -20.76
CA MET A 233 17.68 -1.09 -20.49
C MET A 233 16.83 -1.43 -21.73
N ASP A 234 17.36 -1.18 -22.94
CA ASP A 234 16.66 -1.52 -24.17
C ASP A 234 16.61 -3.04 -24.39
N ASP A 235 17.70 -3.76 -24.07
CA ASP A 235 17.70 -5.24 -24.08
C ASP A 235 16.66 -5.80 -23.10
N ILE A 236 16.51 -5.18 -21.93
CA ILE A 236 15.53 -5.60 -20.92
C ILE A 236 14.10 -5.37 -21.39
N ARG A 237 13.84 -4.24 -22.06
CA ARG A 237 12.53 -3.97 -22.69
C ARG A 237 12.21 -4.97 -23.79
N GLU A 238 13.19 -5.31 -24.61
CA GLU A 238 13.02 -6.31 -25.66
C GLU A 238 12.67 -7.67 -25.06
N ILE A 239 13.42 -8.14 -24.06
CA ILE A 239 13.17 -9.39 -23.35
C ILE A 239 11.77 -9.40 -22.71
N TYR A 240 11.34 -8.28 -22.10
CA TYR A 240 10.01 -8.14 -21.54
C TYR A 240 8.92 -8.27 -22.61
N ASN A 241 9.07 -7.54 -23.72
CA ASN A 241 8.11 -7.53 -24.81
C ASN A 241 8.01 -8.91 -25.49
N ASP A 242 9.11 -9.61 -25.67
CA ASP A 242 9.14 -10.95 -26.22
C ASP A 242 8.42 -11.94 -25.31
N TYR A 243 8.66 -11.86 -24.01
CA TYR A 243 7.96 -12.69 -23.03
C TYR A 243 6.47 -12.39 -22.99
N ARG A 244 6.10 -11.10 -22.98
CA ARG A 244 4.70 -10.67 -23.03
C ARG A 244 4.00 -11.19 -24.30
N ASN A 245 4.63 -11.03 -25.45
CA ASN A 245 4.10 -11.51 -26.72
C ASN A 245 3.93 -13.05 -26.72
N TYR A 246 4.91 -13.77 -26.18
CA TYR A 246 4.80 -15.23 -26.01
C TYR A 246 3.57 -15.63 -25.19
N LEU A 247 3.30 -14.95 -24.09
CA LEU A 247 2.14 -15.21 -23.24
C LEU A 247 0.81 -14.80 -23.91
N LEU A 248 0.80 -13.71 -24.67
CA LEU A 248 -0.37 -13.23 -25.42
C LEU A 248 -0.72 -14.14 -26.61
N THR A 249 0.25 -14.79 -27.24
CA THR A 249 -0.05 -15.79 -28.28
C THR A 249 -0.80 -17.00 -27.73
N GLY A 250 -0.80 -17.17 -26.40
CA GLY A 250 -1.52 -18.18 -25.67
C GLY A 250 -0.71 -19.45 -25.42
N LEU A 251 -0.95 -20.03 -24.26
CA LEU A 251 -0.32 -21.25 -23.79
C LEU A 251 -1.34 -22.42 -23.80
N TYR A 252 -0.89 -23.59 -24.23
CA TYR A 252 -1.70 -24.79 -24.11
C TYR A 252 -1.50 -25.44 -22.74
N VAL A 253 -2.56 -25.49 -21.96
CA VAL A 253 -2.62 -26.17 -20.67
C VAL A 253 -3.77 -27.16 -20.67
N GLN A 254 -3.49 -28.46 -20.58
CA GLN A 254 -4.52 -29.51 -20.64
C GLN A 254 -5.50 -29.33 -21.82
N ASP A 255 -4.96 -29.14 -23.03
CA ASP A 255 -5.70 -28.92 -24.28
C ASP A 255 -6.55 -27.60 -24.32
N ILE A 256 -6.48 -26.78 -23.31
CA ILE A 256 -7.10 -25.46 -23.30
C ILE A 256 -6.06 -24.39 -23.69
N HIS A 257 -6.39 -23.58 -24.68
CA HIS A 257 -5.56 -22.46 -25.11
C HIS A 257 -5.92 -21.21 -24.32
N VAL A 258 -4.96 -20.70 -23.55
CA VAL A 258 -5.15 -19.53 -22.66
C VAL A 258 -4.09 -18.47 -22.95
N ALA A 259 -4.53 -17.31 -23.41
CA ALA A 259 -3.71 -16.12 -23.48
C ALA A 259 -3.72 -15.39 -22.12
N VAL A 260 -2.57 -14.94 -21.68
CA VAL A 260 -2.44 -14.16 -20.44
C VAL A 260 -1.67 -12.87 -20.68
N GLU A 261 -2.08 -11.83 -19.99
CA GLU A 261 -1.41 -10.54 -20.00
C GLU A 261 -0.56 -10.39 -18.75
N ILE A 262 0.56 -9.65 -18.88
CA ILE A 262 1.45 -9.33 -17.76
C ILE A 262 1.65 -7.83 -17.63
N CYS A 263 1.99 -7.41 -16.43
CA CYS A 263 2.63 -6.11 -16.17
C CYS A 263 4.03 -6.35 -15.61
N GLY A 264 4.91 -5.38 -15.77
CA GLY A 264 6.29 -5.48 -15.33
C GLY A 264 6.88 -4.16 -14.88
N SER A 265 7.88 -4.24 -14.01
CA SER A 265 8.72 -3.12 -13.62
C SER A 265 10.18 -3.51 -13.66
N ALA A 266 11.07 -2.55 -14.00
CA ALA A 266 12.50 -2.74 -13.97
C ALA A 266 13.19 -1.59 -13.22
N ILE A 267 14.24 -1.92 -12.47
CA ILE A 267 15.07 -0.97 -11.73
C ILE A 267 16.54 -1.23 -12.00
N LEU A 268 17.32 -0.17 -12.20
CA LEU A 268 18.79 -0.23 -12.25
C LEU A 268 19.36 0.06 -10.85
N ALA A 269 20.07 -0.89 -10.28
CA ALA A 269 20.85 -0.73 -9.07
C ALA A 269 22.32 -0.47 -9.46
N ASN A 270 22.70 0.79 -9.56
CA ASN A 270 24.06 1.27 -9.87
C ASN A 270 24.67 2.11 -8.74
N GLU A 271 23.84 2.63 -7.83
CA GLU A 271 24.26 3.35 -6.63
C GLU A 271 24.04 2.44 -5.42
N PHE A 272 25.12 1.99 -4.80
CA PHE A 272 25.07 1.05 -3.65
C PHE A 272 24.73 1.73 -2.32
N SER A 273 24.09 2.90 -2.36
CA SER A 273 23.53 3.58 -1.19
C SER A 273 22.24 2.96 -0.69
N MET A 274 21.56 2.15 -1.50
CA MET A 274 20.34 1.43 -1.13
C MET A 274 20.64 -0.03 -0.85
N ASP A 275 20.03 -0.59 0.20
CA ASP A 275 20.11 -2.03 0.43
C ASP A 275 19.25 -2.82 -0.58
N TYR A 276 19.57 -4.10 -0.78
CA TYR A 276 18.91 -4.96 -1.76
C TYR A 276 17.42 -5.17 -1.50
N ASN A 277 16.96 -5.14 -0.22
CA ASN A 277 15.54 -5.24 0.11
C ASN A 277 14.80 -4.01 -0.36
N THR A 278 15.41 -2.85 -0.21
CA THR A 278 14.87 -1.57 -0.70
C THR A 278 14.69 -1.60 -2.22
N VAL A 279 15.70 -2.08 -2.98
CA VAL A 279 15.61 -2.25 -4.44
C VAL A 279 14.47 -3.22 -4.81
N TYR A 280 14.40 -4.37 -4.13
CA TYR A 280 13.34 -5.35 -4.37
C TYR A 280 11.94 -4.82 -4.08
N ASN A 281 11.74 -4.16 -2.94
CA ASN A 281 10.46 -3.58 -2.56
C ASN A 281 10.03 -2.44 -3.50
N SER A 282 10.98 -1.66 -4.01
CA SER A 282 10.71 -0.61 -4.99
C SER A 282 10.22 -1.18 -6.32
N ALA A 283 10.84 -2.26 -6.79
CA ALA A 283 10.38 -2.96 -8.00
C ALA A 283 8.98 -3.55 -7.80
N LEU A 284 8.69 -4.15 -6.63
CA LEU A 284 7.37 -4.67 -6.30
C LEU A 284 6.30 -3.58 -6.23
N TYR A 285 6.65 -2.43 -5.66
CA TYR A 285 5.74 -1.29 -5.60
C TYR A 285 5.39 -0.78 -7.00
N SER A 286 6.39 -0.54 -7.85
CA SER A 286 6.17 -0.11 -9.24
C SER A 286 5.32 -1.13 -10.02
N LEU A 287 5.54 -2.42 -9.80
CA LEU A 287 4.71 -3.49 -10.36
C LEU A 287 3.25 -3.42 -9.88
N SER A 288 3.03 -3.12 -8.58
CA SER A 288 1.67 -2.99 -8.02
C SER A 288 0.92 -1.83 -8.65
N THR A 289 1.58 -0.67 -8.79
CA THR A 289 1.03 0.51 -9.45
C THR A 289 0.69 0.21 -10.93
N ALA A 290 1.61 -0.42 -11.66
CA ALA A 290 1.38 -0.81 -13.04
C ALA A 290 0.16 -1.73 -13.17
N LYS A 291 -0.03 -2.64 -12.21
CA LYS A 291 -1.18 -3.55 -12.18
C LYS A 291 -2.49 -2.84 -11.87
N GLU A 292 -2.51 -1.91 -10.91
CA GLU A 292 -3.70 -1.11 -10.55
C GLU A 292 -4.15 -0.21 -11.70
N GLU A 293 -3.20 0.34 -12.45
CA GLU A 293 -3.46 1.23 -13.59
C GLU A 293 -3.59 0.48 -14.94
N ASN A 294 -3.53 -0.85 -14.93
CA ASN A 294 -3.55 -1.72 -16.12
C ASN A 294 -2.47 -1.35 -17.16
N MET A 295 -1.31 -0.89 -16.70
CA MET A 295 -0.17 -0.60 -17.56
C MET A 295 0.53 -1.89 -17.97
N THR A 296 0.47 -2.23 -19.24
CA THR A 296 1.08 -3.46 -19.79
C THR A 296 2.48 -3.25 -20.36
N GLU A 297 2.92 -2.01 -20.48
CA GLU A 297 4.29 -1.64 -20.82
C GLU A 297 5.21 -1.77 -19.62
N LEU A 298 6.49 -2.13 -19.85
CA LEU A 298 7.49 -2.22 -18.79
C LEU A 298 7.70 -0.85 -18.13
N GLN A 299 7.37 -0.74 -16.86
CA GLN A 299 7.61 0.47 -16.07
C GLN A 299 9.07 0.51 -15.64
N ILE A 300 9.76 1.61 -15.95
CA ILE A 300 11.14 1.80 -15.52
C ILE A 300 11.13 2.65 -14.27
N PHE A 301 11.68 2.08 -13.20
CA PHE A 301 11.83 2.78 -11.95
C PHE A 301 13.16 3.55 -11.95
N GLU A 302 13.09 4.88 -11.99
CA GLU A 302 14.26 5.75 -11.84
C GLU A 302 14.55 6.01 -10.35
N ASN A 303 15.84 6.17 -9.99
CA ASN A 303 16.25 6.43 -8.60
C ASN A 303 15.63 7.72 -8.02
N SER A 304 15.28 8.70 -8.85
CA SER A 304 14.51 9.88 -8.47
C SER A 304 13.13 9.53 -7.92
N ALA A 305 12.46 8.53 -8.50
CA ALA A 305 11.16 8.04 -8.07
C ALA A 305 11.24 7.28 -6.73
N PHE A 306 12.40 6.71 -6.37
CA PHE A 306 12.59 6.04 -5.08
C PHE A 306 12.56 7.03 -3.91
N SER A 307 13.26 8.15 -4.03
CA SER A 307 13.24 9.22 -3.01
C SER A 307 11.83 9.78 -2.84
N GLU A 308 11.06 9.86 -3.92
CA GLU A 308 9.67 10.32 -3.92
C GLU A 308 8.71 9.31 -3.29
N ASN A 309 8.84 8.03 -3.58
CA ASN A 309 8.01 6.98 -2.99
C ASN A 309 8.32 6.70 -1.52
N THR A 310 9.58 6.70 -1.12
CA THR A 310 9.97 6.63 0.29
C THR A 310 9.45 7.85 1.04
N ARG A 311 9.61 9.05 0.46
CA ARG A 311 9.04 10.29 0.99
C ARG A 311 7.51 10.20 1.10
N ARG A 312 6.85 9.60 0.11
CA ARG A 312 5.39 9.41 0.10
C ARG A 312 4.94 8.49 1.23
N LEU A 313 5.60 7.35 1.44
CA LEU A 313 5.31 6.44 2.55
C LEU A 313 5.59 7.07 3.93
N GLU A 314 6.68 7.82 4.05
CA GLU A 314 6.96 8.61 5.25
C GLU A 314 5.86 9.63 5.52
N ILE A 315 5.41 10.36 4.49
CA ILE A 315 4.31 11.32 4.56
C ILE A 315 3.02 10.61 5.03
N LEU A 316 2.66 9.47 4.44
CA LEU A 316 1.46 8.72 4.83
C LEU A 316 1.52 8.22 6.27
N ASN A 317 2.66 7.69 6.70
CA ASN A 317 2.85 7.25 8.08
C ASN A 317 2.77 8.44 9.06
N LYS A 318 3.34 9.59 8.68
CA LYS A 318 3.25 10.82 9.46
C LYS A 318 1.80 11.32 9.54
N ILE A 319 1.08 11.33 8.42
CA ILE A 319 -0.34 11.69 8.36
C ILE A 319 -1.19 10.78 9.27
N ARG A 320 -0.99 9.46 9.21
CA ARG A 320 -1.67 8.52 10.12
C ARG A 320 -1.44 8.88 11.58
N SER A 321 -0.18 9.15 11.94
CA SER A 321 0.17 9.59 13.30
C SER A 321 -0.49 10.92 13.69
N CYS A 322 -0.63 11.87 12.76
CA CYS A 322 -1.31 13.14 13.00
C CYS A 322 -2.81 12.94 13.20
N ILE A 323 -3.47 12.09 12.40
CA ILE A 323 -4.91 11.82 12.53
C ILE A 323 -5.21 11.18 13.89
N THR A 324 -4.39 10.23 14.37
CA THR A 324 -4.54 9.63 15.70
C THR A 324 -4.24 10.62 16.85
N GLY A 325 -3.55 11.72 16.57
CA GLY A 325 -3.17 12.77 17.51
C GLY A 325 -3.94 14.09 17.30
N ASP A 326 -5.29 14.02 17.23
CA ASP A 326 -6.18 15.17 17.05
C ASP A 326 -5.99 15.95 15.74
N CYS A 327 -5.59 15.26 14.66
CA CYS A 327 -5.41 15.83 13.32
C CYS A 327 -4.40 17.01 13.27
N GLU A 328 -3.31 16.94 14.06
CA GLU A 328 -2.28 17.99 14.09
C GLU A 328 -1.74 18.31 12.70
N GLY A 329 -1.70 19.59 12.34
CA GLY A 329 -1.22 20.09 11.05
C GLY A 329 -2.28 20.10 9.94
N PHE A 330 -3.45 19.49 10.16
CA PHE A 330 -4.58 19.64 9.25
C PHE A 330 -5.31 20.95 9.49
N TYR A 331 -5.79 21.55 8.40
CA TYR A 331 -6.63 22.74 8.42
C TYR A 331 -7.49 22.79 7.16
N LEU A 332 -8.55 23.59 7.17
CA LEU A 332 -9.41 23.79 6.03
C LEU A 332 -9.12 25.13 5.36
N THR A 333 -9.28 25.16 4.05
CA THR A 333 -9.36 26.39 3.26
C THR A 333 -10.71 26.44 2.58
N TYR A 334 -11.24 27.62 2.37
CA TYR A 334 -12.59 27.85 1.86
C TYR A 334 -12.52 28.55 0.52
N GLN A 335 -13.17 27.96 -0.50
CA GLN A 335 -13.33 28.61 -1.80
C GLN A 335 -14.77 29.09 -1.97
N PRO A 336 -14.98 30.39 -2.25
CA PRO A 336 -16.32 30.94 -2.35
C PRO A 336 -17.11 30.35 -3.52
N ILE A 337 -18.40 30.12 -3.26
CA ILE A 337 -19.43 29.77 -4.24
C ILE A 337 -20.42 30.92 -4.31
N VAL A 338 -20.62 31.46 -5.49
CA VAL A 338 -21.39 32.68 -5.72
C VAL A 338 -22.64 32.36 -6.56
N ASP A 339 -23.76 32.97 -6.22
CA ASP A 339 -25.00 32.87 -7.01
C ASP A 339 -24.82 33.54 -8.37
N ALA A 340 -25.12 32.83 -9.43
CA ALA A 340 -24.85 33.25 -10.80
C ALA A 340 -25.69 34.46 -11.26
N ASN A 341 -26.86 34.69 -10.65
CA ASN A 341 -27.76 35.74 -11.04
C ASN A 341 -27.62 37.04 -10.22
N THR A 342 -27.28 36.87 -8.93
CA THR A 342 -27.24 38.00 -8.00
C THR A 342 -25.84 38.44 -7.65
N ASP A 343 -24.82 37.67 -8.02
CA ASP A 343 -23.41 37.81 -7.59
C ASP A 343 -23.25 37.85 -6.08
N LYS A 344 -24.19 37.31 -5.29
CA LYS A 344 -24.08 37.20 -3.83
C LYS A 344 -23.42 35.89 -3.43
N ILE A 345 -22.81 35.89 -2.26
CA ILE A 345 -22.27 34.67 -1.69
C ILE A 345 -23.40 33.65 -1.43
N ALA A 346 -23.26 32.44 -1.96
CA ALA A 346 -24.17 31.32 -1.74
C ALA A 346 -23.58 30.29 -0.76
N GLY A 347 -22.27 30.21 -0.68
CA GLY A 347 -21.59 29.26 0.19
C GLY A 347 -20.09 29.25 -0.03
N ALA A 348 -19.45 28.19 0.48
CA ALA A 348 -18.05 27.92 0.19
C ALA A 348 -17.77 26.41 0.24
N GLU A 349 -16.83 25.95 -0.57
CA GLU A 349 -16.28 24.60 -0.48
C GLU A 349 -15.14 24.54 0.51
N ALA A 350 -15.24 23.62 1.48
CA ALA A 350 -14.22 23.33 2.47
C ALA A 350 -13.22 22.31 1.89
N LEU A 351 -12.00 22.76 1.73
CA LEU A 351 -10.92 22.01 1.10
C LEU A 351 -9.82 21.71 2.11
N ILE A 352 -9.58 20.43 2.36
CA ILE A 352 -8.55 20.00 3.31
C ILE A 352 -7.15 20.38 2.87
N ARG A 353 -6.31 20.78 3.84
CA ARG A 353 -4.88 21.06 3.70
C ARG A 353 -4.13 20.39 4.83
N TRP A 354 -2.90 20.02 4.55
CA TRP A 354 -2.01 19.49 5.58
C TRP A 354 -0.64 20.15 5.48
N HIS A 355 -0.15 20.63 6.62
CA HIS A 355 1.16 21.26 6.77
C HIS A 355 1.98 20.52 7.83
N ASP A 356 3.18 20.13 7.47
CA ASP A 356 4.15 19.52 8.38
C ASP A 356 5.47 20.30 8.39
N LYS A 357 6.14 20.32 9.52
CA LYS A 357 7.42 21.06 9.69
C LYS A 357 8.53 20.55 8.78
N LYS A 358 8.55 19.24 8.46
CA LYS A 358 9.57 18.60 7.60
C LYS A 358 9.20 18.70 6.13
N TYR A 359 7.92 18.52 5.80
CA TYR A 359 7.45 18.36 4.42
C TYR A 359 6.82 19.63 3.84
N GLY A 360 6.55 20.64 4.68
CA GLY A 360 5.83 21.85 4.29
C GLY A 360 4.35 21.57 4.01
N ILE A 361 3.75 22.35 3.09
CA ILE A 361 2.37 22.14 2.64
C ILE A 361 2.34 20.97 1.64
N VAL A 362 1.61 19.91 1.97
CA VAL A 362 1.42 18.74 1.10
C VAL A 362 0.03 18.83 0.45
N PRO A 363 -0.05 18.88 -0.89
CA PRO A 363 -1.32 18.94 -1.60
C PRO A 363 -2.21 17.72 -1.35
N PRO A 364 -3.55 17.87 -1.25
CA PRO A 364 -4.49 16.76 -1.02
C PRO A 364 -4.34 15.61 -2.01
N ASN A 365 -4.09 15.89 -3.29
CA ASN A 365 -3.89 14.91 -4.34
C ASN A 365 -2.72 13.94 -4.06
N ASN A 366 -1.78 14.34 -3.20
CA ASN A 366 -0.63 13.51 -2.84
C ASN A 366 -0.91 12.53 -1.69
N PHE A 367 -2.03 12.66 -0.96
CA PHE A 367 -2.33 11.78 0.17
C PHE A 367 -3.77 11.26 0.23
N ILE A 368 -4.78 12.02 -0.21
CA ILE A 368 -6.19 11.61 -0.16
C ILE A 368 -6.45 10.27 -0.87
N PRO A 369 -5.98 10.03 -2.13
CA PRO A 369 -6.26 8.76 -2.83
C PRO A 369 -5.73 7.50 -2.12
N TRP A 370 -4.75 7.67 -1.23
CA TRP A 370 -4.17 6.60 -0.42
C TRP A 370 -4.90 6.42 0.90
N LEU A 371 -5.27 7.54 1.53
CA LEU A 371 -6.02 7.53 2.78
C LEU A 371 -7.44 6.98 2.60
N GLU A 372 -8.06 7.18 1.45
CA GLU A 372 -9.38 6.61 1.14
C GLU A 372 -9.42 5.08 1.27
N LYS A 373 -8.28 4.41 1.06
CA LYS A 373 -8.13 2.95 1.24
C LYS A 373 -7.82 2.55 2.69
N ASP A 374 -7.59 3.53 3.57
CA ASP A 374 -7.19 3.31 4.96
C ASP A 374 -8.38 3.53 5.91
N PRO A 375 -8.64 2.60 6.86
CA PRO A 375 -9.71 2.78 7.85
C PRO A 375 -9.66 4.09 8.65
N ILE A 376 -8.46 4.67 8.83
CA ILE A 376 -8.27 5.94 9.56
C ILE A 376 -8.87 7.14 8.82
N PHE A 377 -9.16 7.00 7.54
CA PHE A 377 -9.79 8.06 6.74
C PHE A 377 -11.16 8.48 7.28
N PHE A 378 -11.85 7.57 7.94
CA PHE A 378 -13.12 7.84 8.59
C PHE A 378 -12.99 8.90 9.71
N GLU A 379 -11.94 8.79 10.53
CA GLU A 379 -11.66 9.76 11.60
C GLU A 379 -11.32 11.13 11.02
N LEU A 380 -10.51 11.16 9.97
CA LEU A 380 -10.22 12.41 9.26
C LEU A 380 -11.47 13.06 8.67
N GLY A 381 -12.36 12.26 8.08
CA GLY A 381 -13.62 12.75 7.54
C GLY A 381 -14.55 13.33 8.60
N ASN A 382 -14.64 12.70 9.76
CA ASN A 382 -15.39 13.23 10.89
C ASN A 382 -14.79 14.55 11.42
N TRP A 383 -13.46 14.64 11.44
CA TRP A 383 -12.78 15.88 11.80
C TRP A 383 -13.05 16.99 10.78
N ILE A 384 -13.01 16.71 9.47
CA ILE A 384 -13.31 17.68 8.42
C ILE A 384 -14.73 18.23 8.58
N LEU A 385 -15.71 17.37 8.78
CA LEU A 385 -17.11 17.78 8.99
C LEU A 385 -17.24 18.71 10.21
N ARG A 386 -16.65 18.31 11.33
CA ARG A 386 -16.69 19.09 12.58
C ARG A 386 -16.00 20.44 12.41
N GLN A 387 -14.82 20.48 11.82
CA GLN A 387 -14.06 21.70 11.60
C GLN A 387 -14.80 22.66 10.66
N ALA A 388 -15.35 22.14 9.54
CA ALA A 388 -16.13 22.96 8.59
C ALA A 388 -17.35 23.61 9.26
N MET A 389 -18.06 22.88 10.11
CA MET A 389 -19.20 23.43 10.88
C MET A 389 -18.77 24.46 11.91
N GLN A 390 -17.65 24.23 12.61
CA GLN A 390 -17.11 25.17 13.58
C GLN A 390 -16.67 26.48 12.92
N ASP A 391 -15.93 26.40 11.83
CA ASP A 391 -15.39 27.55 11.10
C ASP A 391 -16.51 28.42 10.50
N THR A 392 -17.59 27.79 10.03
CA THR A 392 -18.68 28.51 9.34
C THR A 392 -19.86 28.90 10.25
N ARG A 393 -19.82 28.53 11.54
CA ARG A 393 -20.89 28.80 12.51
C ARG A 393 -21.27 30.28 12.63
N ASP A 394 -20.29 31.18 12.63
CA ASP A 394 -20.55 32.62 12.73
C ASP A 394 -20.95 33.24 11.38
N ILE A 395 -20.54 32.62 10.27
CA ILE A 395 -20.97 33.03 8.93
C ILE A 395 -22.48 32.79 8.77
N ILE A 396 -22.99 31.62 9.12
CA ILE A 396 -24.43 31.30 8.97
C ILE A 396 -25.33 32.17 9.87
N LYS A 397 -24.84 32.69 10.98
CA LYS A 397 -25.60 33.66 11.79
C LYS A 397 -25.83 34.98 11.06
N LYS A 398 -24.88 35.40 10.23
CA LYS A 398 -24.94 36.63 9.45
C LYS A 398 -25.57 36.40 8.08
N TYR A 399 -25.32 35.24 7.51
CA TYR A 399 -25.81 34.80 6.19
C TYR A 399 -26.55 33.45 6.35
N PRO A 400 -27.86 33.45 6.73
CA PRO A 400 -28.60 32.22 7.03
C PRO A 400 -28.69 31.22 5.87
N ASP A 401 -28.61 31.71 4.63
CA ASP A 401 -28.67 30.89 3.43
C ASP A 401 -27.29 30.37 2.97
N PHE A 402 -26.22 30.71 3.71
CA PHE A 402 -24.86 30.23 3.40
C PHE A 402 -24.74 28.73 3.60
N ILE A 403 -24.19 28.02 2.60
CA ILE A 403 -24.02 26.59 2.61
C ILE A 403 -22.52 26.26 2.61
N VAL A 404 -22.06 25.47 3.56
CA VAL A 404 -20.73 24.87 3.50
C VAL A 404 -20.78 23.54 2.77
N ASN A 405 -19.97 23.42 1.74
CA ASN A 405 -19.83 22.22 0.93
C ASN A 405 -18.64 21.41 1.44
N VAL A 406 -18.84 20.11 1.68
CA VAL A 406 -17.79 19.21 2.20
C VAL A 406 -17.71 17.97 1.30
N ASN A 407 -16.52 17.70 0.83
CA ASN A 407 -16.23 16.50 0.04
C ASN A 407 -16.42 15.23 0.86
N LEU A 408 -17.16 14.27 0.32
CA LEU A 408 -17.45 12.98 0.94
C LEU A 408 -16.95 11.84 0.05
N ALA A 409 -15.97 11.09 0.56
CA ALA A 409 -15.45 9.94 -0.17
C ALA A 409 -16.35 8.71 0.01
N TYR A 410 -16.48 7.93 -1.05
CA TYR A 410 -17.32 6.73 -1.07
C TYR A 410 -17.00 5.70 0.05
N PRO A 411 -15.75 5.43 0.44
CA PRO A 411 -15.44 4.52 1.54
C PRO A 411 -16.05 4.95 2.89
N GLN A 412 -16.30 6.24 3.11
CA GLN A 412 -16.97 6.74 4.30
C GLN A 412 -18.46 6.35 4.31
N LEU A 413 -19.13 6.43 3.15
CA LEU A 413 -20.53 5.99 3.01
C LEU A 413 -20.72 4.49 3.26
N GLN A 414 -19.71 3.67 2.97
CA GLN A 414 -19.78 2.23 3.20
C GLN A 414 -19.73 1.84 4.69
N ARG A 415 -19.34 2.76 5.56
CA ARG A 415 -19.29 2.52 7.00
C ARG A 415 -20.69 2.52 7.59
N PRO A 416 -21.10 1.45 8.31
CA PRO A 416 -22.42 1.38 8.93
C PRO A 416 -22.69 2.48 9.96
N ASP A 417 -21.63 2.98 10.59
CA ASP A 417 -21.66 4.01 11.63
C ASP A 417 -21.64 5.45 11.08
N PHE A 418 -21.39 5.66 9.77
CA PHE A 418 -21.27 7.01 9.20
C PHE A 418 -22.49 7.90 9.44
N LYS A 419 -23.70 7.40 9.16
CA LYS A 419 -24.94 8.18 9.34
C LYS A 419 -25.17 8.59 10.79
N THR A 420 -24.85 7.71 11.71
CA THR A 420 -24.94 7.99 13.15
C THR A 420 -23.92 9.05 13.54
N SER A 421 -22.66 8.88 13.13
CA SER A 421 -21.59 9.84 13.38
C SER A 421 -21.91 11.23 12.84
N LEU A 422 -22.41 11.34 11.61
CA LEU A 422 -22.81 12.61 10.99
C LEU A 422 -23.92 13.31 11.79
N ASN A 423 -24.96 12.57 12.19
CA ASN A 423 -26.04 13.12 13.02
C ASN A 423 -25.55 13.56 14.41
N ASP A 424 -24.62 12.83 14.98
CA ASP A 424 -24.05 13.17 16.29
C ASP A 424 -23.19 14.44 16.18
N ILE A 425 -22.38 14.57 15.13
CA ILE A 425 -21.59 15.78 14.86
C ILE A 425 -22.51 17.00 14.68
N LEU A 426 -23.59 16.90 13.86
CA LEU A 426 -24.54 17.99 13.67
C LEU A 426 -25.17 18.45 15.01
N LYS A 427 -25.52 17.51 15.89
CA LYS A 427 -26.09 17.81 17.21
C LYS A 427 -25.06 18.42 18.15
N GLU A 428 -23.85 17.85 18.22
CA GLU A 428 -22.76 18.32 19.09
C GLU A 428 -22.34 19.75 18.73
N GLU A 429 -22.25 20.04 17.43
CA GLU A 429 -21.91 21.37 16.94
C GLU A 429 -23.11 22.33 16.90
N ASN A 430 -24.33 21.83 17.17
CA ASN A 430 -25.58 22.59 17.05
C ASN A 430 -25.68 23.32 15.71
N TYR A 431 -25.34 22.60 14.62
CA TYR A 431 -25.26 23.13 13.26
C TYR A 431 -26.54 22.80 12.49
N PRO A 432 -27.16 23.80 11.81
CA PRO A 432 -28.34 23.55 10.99
C PRO A 432 -27.99 22.65 9.79
N ALA A 433 -28.71 21.56 9.61
CA ALA A 433 -28.41 20.60 8.56
C ALA A 433 -28.56 21.17 7.14
N GLU A 434 -29.47 22.14 6.98
CA GLU A 434 -29.73 22.85 5.72
C GLU A 434 -28.55 23.71 5.24
N ASN A 435 -27.63 24.06 6.13
CA ASN A 435 -26.41 24.79 5.81
C ASN A 435 -25.21 23.89 5.47
N LEU A 436 -25.42 22.56 5.46
CA LEU A 436 -24.43 21.56 5.04
C LEU A 436 -24.80 20.95 3.69
N LYS A 437 -23.83 20.88 2.79
CA LYS A 437 -23.91 20.13 1.54
C LYS A 437 -22.77 19.13 1.45
N LEU A 438 -23.10 17.88 1.11
CA LEU A 438 -22.12 16.82 0.90
C LEU A 438 -21.88 16.62 -0.59
N GLU A 439 -20.62 16.69 -1.00
CA GLU A 439 -20.20 16.53 -2.39
C GLU A 439 -19.64 15.13 -2.64
N LEU A 440 -20.16 14.44 -3.65
CA LEU A 440 -19.72 13.10 -4.04
C LEU A 440 -19.24 13.12 -5.48
N THR A 441 -18.08 12.53 -5.73
CA THR A 441 -17.56 12.40 -7.09
C THR A 441 -18.32 11.34 -7.89
N GLU A 442 -18.37 11.48 -9.22
CA GLU A 442 -19.00 10.52 -10.14
C GLU A 442 -18.45 9.08 -10.02
N ARG A 443 -17.23 8.92 -9.49
CA ARG A 443 -16.58 7.61 -9.25
C ARG A 443 -17.34 6.71 -8.27
N CYS A 444 -18.26 7.25 -7.49
CA CYS A 444 -19.16 6.50 -6.60
C CYS A 444 -20.03 5.46 -7.34
N LYS A 445 -20.15 5.56 -8.67
CA LYS A 445 -20.99 4.70 -9.51
C LYS A 445 -20.53 3.24 -9.62
N MET A 446 -19.31 2.90 -9.31
CA MET A 446 -18.77 1.55 -9.54
C MET A 446 -19.41 0.45 -8.68
N ARG A 447 -20.42 0.76 -7.84
CA ARG A 447 -21.14 -0.20 -6.98
C ARG A 447 -22.66 0.14 -6.89
N ASP A 448 -23.41 -0.61 -6.11
CA ASP A 448 -24.87 -0.63 -6.01
C ASP A 448 -25.53 0.77 -5.94
N THR A 449 -26.09 1.23 -7.06
CA THR A 449 -26.82 2.51 -7.19
C THR A 449 -27.99 2.60 -6.19
N ASN A 450 -28.59 1.47 -5.78
CA ASN A 450 -29.68 1.48 -4.81
C ASN A 450 -29.19 1.85 -3.40
N MET A 451 -27.99 1.41 -3.00
CA MET A 451 -27.42 1.81 -1.70
C MET A 451 -27.16 3.32 -1.71
N LEU A 452 -26.51 3.83 -2.76
CA LEU A 452 -26.22 5.26 -2.90
C LEU A 452 -27.53 6.10 -2.89
N ARG A 453 -28.56 5.65 -3.57
CA ARG A 453 -29.88 6.30 -3.53
C ARG A 453 -30.46 6.35 -2.11
N ASN A 454 -30.37 5.26 -1.35
CA ASN A 454 -30.85 5.22 0.03
C ASN A 454 -30.07 6.19 0.93
N ASP A 455 -28.78 6.35 0.70
CA ASP A 455 -27.96 7.32 1.43
C ASP A 455 -28.39 8.77 1.11
N MET A 456 -28.62 9.08 -0.18
CA MET A 456 -29.14 10.40 -0.59
C MET A 456 -30.54 10.70 -0.01
N VAL A 457 -31.43 9.70 0.02
CA VAL A 457 -32.75 9.84 0.66
C VAL A 457 -32.61 10.13 2.15
N PHE A 458 -31.67 9.47 2.82
CA PHE A 458 -31.38 9.74 4.23
C PHE A 458 -30.89 11.18 4.45
N PHE A 459 -29.90 11.66 3.67
CA PHE A 459 -29.39 13.03 3.78
C PHE A 459 -30.48 14.06 3.57
N LYS A 460 -31.28 13.88 2.53
CA LYS A 460 -32.41 14.75 2.24
C LYS A 460 -33.46 14.78 3.38
N SER A 461 -33.74 13.61 3.99
CA SER A 461 -34.66 13.54 5.13
C SER A 461 -34.09 14.20 6.40
N ALA A 462 -32.78 14.27 6.53
CA ALA A 462 -32.09 14.97 7.60
C ALA A 462 -31.95 16.48 7.34
N GLY A 463 -32.35 16.98 6.17
CA GLY A 463 -32.20 18.38 5.76
C GLY A 463 -30.84 18.72 5.13
N ILE A 464 -29.96 17.73 4.95
CA ILE A 464 -28.63 17.90 4.36
C ILE A 464 -28.76 17.90 2.84
N GLN A 465 -28.13 18.88 2.19
CA GLN A 465 -28.07 18.95 0.73
C GLN A 465 -26.97 18.04 0.16
N THR A 466 -27.12 17.64 -1.10
CA THR A 466 -26.14 16.79 -1.78
C THR A 466 -25.79 17.33 -3.16
N ALA A 467 -24.51 17.22 -3.54
CA ALA A 467 -24.04 17.56 -4.87
C ALA A 467 -23.26 16.39 -5.50
N LEU A 468 -23.35 16.30 -6.80
CA LEU A 468 -22.52 15.41 -7.60
C LEU A 468 -21.37 16.21 -8.20
N ASP A 469 -20.16 15.87 -7.82
CA ASP A 469 -18.93 16.56 -8.19
C ASP A 469 -18.23 15.93 -9.40
N ASP A 470 -17.35 16.69 -10.07
CA ASP A 470 -16.61 16.28 -11.28
C ASP A 470 -17.52 15.75 -12.40
N PHE A 471 -18.73 16.29 -12.52
CA PHE A 471 -19.74 15.75 -13.41
C PHE A 471 -19.35 15.85 -14.87
N GLY A 472 -19.47 14.70 -15.58
CA GLY A 472 -19.23 14.60 -17.02
C GLY A 472 -17.87 14.03 -17.38
N THR A 473 -16.99 13.77 -16.40
CA THR A 473 -15.67 13.15 -16.64
C THR A 473 -15.78 11.64 -16.91
N GLY A 474 -16.97 11.03 -16.70
CA GLY A 474 -17.23 9.59 -16.88
C GLY A 474 -18.35 9.28 -17.89
N TYR A 475 -18.37 8.04 -18.39
CA TYR A 475 -19.24 7.58 -19.52
C TYR A 475 -20.75 7.48 -19.24
N SER A 476 -21.26 7.76 -18.04
CA SER A 476 -22.66 7.47 -17.69
C SER A 476 -23.29 8.50 -16.73
N ALA A 477 -22.78 9.70 -16.70
CA ALA A 477 -23.17 10.77 -15.77
C ALA A 477 -24.69 11.10 -15.80
N LEU A 478 -25.30 11.18 -16.98
CA LEU A 478 -26.71 11.61 -17.14
C LEU A 478 -27.71 10.67 -16.42
N ASN A 479 -27.45 9.36 -16.37
CA ASN A 479 -28.33 8.45 -15.65
C ASN A 479 -28.37 8.75 -14.13
N LEU A 480 -27.25 9.19 -13.55
CA LEU A 480 -27.19 9.52 -12.13
C LEU A 480 -28.07 10.72 -11.77
N LEU A 481 -28.23 11.69 -12.71
CA LEU A 481 -29.12 12.82 -12.50
C LEU A 481 -30.58 12.38 -12.36
N VAL A 482 -30.98 11.33 -13.06
CA VAL A 482 -32.35 10.79 -13.02
C VAL A 482 -32.54 9.87 -11.81
N GLU A 483 -31.54 9.04 -11.52
CA GLU A 483 -31.65 7.99 -10.51
C GLU A 483 -31.44 8.49 -9.07
N LEU A 484 -30.59 9.52 -8.89
CA LEU A 484 -30.24 10.00 -7.56
C LEU A 484 -31.00 11.28 -7.19
N PRO A 485 -31.55 11.38 -5.96
CA PRO A 485 -32.25 12.56 -5.47
C PRO A 485 -31.28 13.66 -4.97
N ILE A 486 -30.22 13.94 -5.76
CA ILE A 486 -29.25 15.02 -5.49
C ILE A 486 -29.88 16.39 -5.70
N ASP A 487 -29.32 17.41 -5.07
CA ASP A 487 -29.83 18.80 -5.15
C ASP A 487 -29.03 19.64 -6.14
N GLN A 488 -27.76 19.32 -6.39
CA GLN A 488 -26.86 20.10 -7.26
C GLN A 488 -25.92 19.20 -8.07
N VAL A 489 -25.51 19.74 -9.22
CA VAL A 489 -24.44 19.19 -10.07
C VAL A 489 -23.33 20.22 -10.18
N LYS A 490 -22.08 19.82 -10.00
CA LYS A 490 -20.89 20.64 -10.20
C LYS A 490 -20.24 20.24 -11.52
N ILE A 491 -20.15 21.19 -12.45
CA ILE A 491 -19.57 20.99 -13.76
C ILE A 491 -18.08 21.28 -13.68
N ASP A 492 -17.26 20.28 -13.99
CA ASP A 492 -15.81 20.37 -13.95
C ASP A 492 -15.26 21.42 -14.94
N ARG A 493 -14.17 22.05 -14.56
CA ARG A 493 -13.45 23.05 -15.35
C ARG A 493 -13.15 22.60 -16.78
N SER A 494 -12.89 21.31 -17.04
CA SER A 494 -12.56 20.79 -18.38
C SER A 494 -13.63 21.07 -19.42
N PHE A 495 -14.88 21.23 -19.00
CA PHE A 495 -16.02 21.55 -19.89
C PHE A 495 -16.08 23.01 -20.31
N ILE A 496 -15.48 23.91 -19.53
CA ILE A 496 -15.58 25.34 -19.76
C ILE A 496 -14.31 25.99 -20.33
N ILE A 497 -13.18 25.28 -20.33
CA ILE A 497 -11.95 25.75 -20.98
C ILE A 497 -12.22 25.96 -22.45
N ASP A 498 -11.97 27.18 -22.96
CA ASP A 498 -12.22 27.61 -24.35
C ASP A 498 -13.67 27.45 -24.79
N ILE A 499 -14.64 27.47 -23.87
CA ILE A 499 -16.08 27.27 -24.17
C ILE A 499 -16.61 28.26 -25.19
N GLU A 500 -16.10 29.48 -25.24
CA GLU A 500 -16.54 30.53 -26.17
C GLU A 500 -16.25 30.15 -27.62
N ASN A 501 -15.24 29.31 -27.88
CA ASN A 501 -14.78 28.95 -29.20
C ASN A 501 -15.09 27.48 -29.60
N ASP A 502 -15.57 26.65 -28.67
CA ASP A 502 -15.82 25.23 -28.89
C ASP A 502 -17.34 24.92 -28.94
N ILE A 503 -17.86 24.81 -30.15
CA ILE A 503 -19.29 24.51 -30.40
C ILE A 503 -19.71 23.16 -29.78
N SER A 504 -18.80 22.17 -29.75
CA SER A 504 -19.10 20.86 -29.19
C SER A 504 -19.27 20.95 -27.68
N LYS A 505 -18.37 21.65 -26.99
CA LYS A 505 -18.48 21.92 -25.55
C LYS A 505 -19.71 22.73 -25.21
N GLN A 506 -20.03 23.78 -26.02
CA GLN A 506 -21.25 24.57 -25.86
C GLN A 506 -22.51 23.70 -25.94
N SER A 507 -22.57 22.81 -26.94
CA SER A 507 -23.71 21.92 -27.13
C SER A 507 -23.87 20.94 -25.99
N LEU A 508 -22.75 20.38 -25.51
CA LEU A 508 -22.73 19.43 -24.41
C LEU A 508 -23.13 20.11 -23.09
N LEU A 509 -22.51 21.25 -22.76
CA LEU A 509 -22.84 22.00 -21.55
C LEU A 509 -24.30 22.44 -21.53
N ARG A 510 -24.85 22.89 -22.67
CA ARG A 510 -26.25 23.23 -22.79
C ARG A 510 -27.17 22.03 -22.54
N ALA A 511 -26.83 20.86 -23.05
CA ALA A 511 -27.59 19.63 -22.80
C ALA A 511 -27.60 19.26 -21.32
N ILE A 512 -26.45 19.35 -20.66
CA ILE A 512 -26.32 19.03 -19.23
C ILE A 512 -27.11 20.04 -18.38
N THR A 513 -26.90 21.34 -18.59
CA THR A 513 -27.53 22.38 -17.77
C THR A 513 -29.05 22.41 -17.93
N ASN A 514 -29.55 22.19 -19.14
CA ASN A 514 -30.99 22.09 -19.39
C ASN A 514 -31.58 20.83 -18.72
N CYS A 515 -30.93 19.68 -18.88
CA CYS A 515 -31.38 18.45 -18.24
C CYS A 515 -31.44 18.59 -16.70
N ALA A 516 -30.41 19.16 -16.11
CA ALA A 516 -30.38 19.42 -14.67
C ALA A 516 -31.53 20.34 -14.22
N SER A 517 -31.75 21.43 -14.95
CA SER A 517 -32.82 22.39 -14.69
C SER A 517 -34.22 21.75 -14.79
N GLU A 518 -34.48 20.94 -15.81
CA GLU A 518 -35.76 20.23 -15.97
C GLU A 518 -36.02 19.21 -14.85
N LEU A 519 -34.94 18.68 -14.27
CA LEU A 519 -34.99 17.78 -13.10
C LEU A 519 -35.01 18.55 -11.76
N ASN A 520 -35.16 19.89 -11.78
CA ASN A 520 -35.10 20.76 -10.60
C ASN A 520 -33.82 20.60 -9.78
N LYS A 521 -32.67 20.49 -10.45
CA LYS A 521 -31.35 20.41 -9.82
C LYS A 521 -30.57 21.68 -10.12
N ASN A 522 -29.90 22.20 -9.13
CA ASN A 522 -28.98 23.32 -9.26
C ASN A 522 -27.74 22.94 -10.08
N VAL A 523 -27.18 23.92 -10.78
CA VAL A 523 -25.92 23.74 -11.51
C VAL A 523 -24.89 24.71 -11.00
N CYS A 524 -23.77 24.19 -10.49
CA CYS A 524 -22.58 24.96 -10.17
C CYS A 524 -21.55 24.74 -11.27
N VAL A 525 -20.97 25.81 -11.81
CA VAL A 525 -19.87 25.72 -12.78
C VAL A 525 -18.57 26.09 -12.10
N GLU A 526 -17.61 25.18 -12.17
CA GLU A 526 -16.31 25.30 -11.54
C GLU A 526 -15.23 25.85 -12.50
N GLY A 527 -14.18 26.44 -11.93
CA GLY A 527 -13.02 26.89 -12.68
C GLY A 527 -13.27 28.16 -13.49
N VAL A 528 -14.19 29.01 -13.06
CA VAL A 528 -14.39 30.34 -13.66
C VAL A 528 -13.17 31.21 -13.35
N GLU A 529 -12.44 31.67 -14.38
CA GLU A 529 -11.18 32.40 -14.23
C GLU A 529 -11.23 33.86 -14.65
N SER A 530 -12.25 34.27 -15.42
CA SER A 530 -12.38 35.65 -15.87
C SER A 530 -13.83 36.16 -15.87
N ALA A 531 -14.01 37.47 -15.91
CA ALA A 531 -15.31 38.11 -16.01
C ALA A 531 -16.01 37.78 -17.33
N GLU A 532 -15.24 37.72 -18.42
CA GLU A 532 -15.75 37.39 -19.76
C GLU A 532 -16.34 35.99 -19.77
N MET A 533 -15.62 35.00 -19.20
CA MET A 533 -16.10 33.63 -19.08
C MET A 533 -17.37 33.54 -18.21
N ARG A 534 -17.38 34.22 -17.04
CA ARG A 534 -18.56 34.29 -16.16
C ARG A 534 -19.78 34.84 -16.91
N ASP A 535 -19.63 35.97 -17.59
CA ASP A 535 -20.74 36.63 -18.30
C ASP A 535 -21.22 35.78 -19.46
N TYR A 536 -20.30 35.17 -20.21
CA TYR A 536 -20.66 34.23 -21.28
C TYR A 536 -21.44 33.02 -20.76
N LEU A 537 -21.03 32.42 -19.66
CA LEU A 537 -21.72 31.28 -19.04
C LEU A 537 -23.11 31.69 -18.53
N ARG A 538 -23.23 32.85 -17.88
CA ARG A 538 -24.48 33.40 -17.36
C ARG A 538 -25.50 33.65 -18.50
N ASP A 539 -25.05 34.22 -19.59
CA ASP A 539 -25.91 34.63 -20.69
C ASP A 539 -26.38 33.46 -21.57
N ASN A 540 -25.61 32.39 -21.64
CA ASN A 540 -25.83 31.31 -22.60
C ASN A 540 -26.30 29.98 -22.00
N PHE A 541 -26.22 29.81 -20.66
CA PHE A 541 -26.53 28.54 -20.01
C PHE A 541 -27.36 28.73 -18.74
N THR A 542 -28.12 27.69 -18.36
CA THR A 542 -28.88 27.68 -17.10
C THR A 542 -27.97 27.27 -15.94
N VAL A 543 -27.33 28.25 -15.33
CA VAL A 543 -26.38 28.06 -14.21
C VAL A 543 -26.94 28.74 -12.96
N THR A 544 -26.80 28.10 -11.79
CA THR A 544 -27.24 28.65 -10.51
C THR A 544 -26.09 29.21 -9.69
N ASN A 545 -24.91 28.60 -9.77
CA ASN A 545 -23.76 29.04 -9.00
C ASN A 545 -22.46 29.00 -9.84
N PHE A 546 -21.53 29.86 -9.47
CA PHE A 546 -20.16 29.87 -9.97
C PHE A 546 -19.16 29.66 -8.87
N GLN A 547 -18.08 28.96 -9.21
CA GLN A 547 -16.88 28.78 -8.38
C GLN A 547 -15.64 28.91 -9.26
N GLY A 548 -14.61 29.62 -8.78
CA GLY A 548 -13.38 29.75 -9.55
C GLY A 548 -12.46 30.86 -9.07
N TYR A 549 -11.28 30.91 -9.67
CA TYR A 549 -10.23 31.87 -9.29
C TYR A 549 -10.57 33.33 -9.67
N PHE A 550 -11.57 33.52 -10.50
CA PHE A 550 -12.11 34.85 -10.73
C PHE A 550 -12.64 35.49 -9.45
N TYR A 551 -13.28 34.72 -8.57
CA TYR A 551 -13.77 35.21 -7.28
C TYR A 551 -12.67 35.16 -6.23
N SER A 552 -12.12 33.97 -5.96
CA SER A 552 -10.98 33.78 -5.07
C SER A 552 -10.38 32.38 -5.25
N LYS A 553 -9.08 32.27 -4.91
CA LYS A 553 -8.47 30.97 -4.59
C LYS A 553 -8.97 30.50 -3.23
N PRO A 554 -8.84 29.21 -2.89
CA PRO A 554 -9.13 28.71 -1.54
C PRO A 554 -8.32 29.47 -0.48
N LEU A 555 -8.99 30.05 0.51
CA LEU A 555 -8.41 30.86 1.59
C LEU A 555 -8.55 30.18 2.95
N PRO A 556 -7.59 30.31 3.88
CA PRO A 556 -7.82 30.00 5.29
C PRO A 556 -9.01 30.77 5.85
N ILE A 557 -9.64 30.27 6.92
CA ILE A 557 -10.91 30.86 7.42
C ILE A 557 -10.81 32.36 7.74
N ASP A 558 -9.73 32.80 8.36
CA ASP A 558 -9.55 34.21 8.70
C ASP A 558 -9.48 35.09 7.44
N GLU A 559 -8.71 34.67 6.44
CA GLU A 559 -8.61 35.37 5.15
C GLU A 559 -9.92 35.30 4.36
N PHE A 560 -10.67 34.20 4.49
CA PHE A 560 -11.99 34.07 3.88
C PHE A 560 -13.01 35.04 4.48
N LEU A 561 -12.98 35.24 5.79
CA LEU A 561 -13.85 36.23 6.48
C LEU A 561 -13.53 37.67 6.06
N ASP A 562 -12.26 37.98 5.89
CA ASP A 562 -11.82 39.30 5.39
C ASP A 562 -12.28 39.50 3.94
N TRP A 563 -12.05 38.50 3.08
CA TRP A 563 -12.52 38.51 1.70
C TRP A 563 -14.05 38.66 1.62
N LEU A 564 -14.82 37.91 2.41
CA LEU A 564 -16.29 37.99 2.43
C LEU A 564 -16.77 39.38 2.84
N THR A 565 -16.08 40.02 3.81
CA THR A 565 -16.42 41.38 4.25
C THR A 565 -16.15 42.41 3.17
N GLU A 566 -15.14 42.22 2.31
CA GLU A 566 -14.83 43.11 1.20
C GLU A 566 -15.75 42.87 0.00
N TYR A 567 -16.08 41.61 -0.29
CA TYR A 567 -16.90 41.20 -1.43
C TYR A 567 -18.36 41.69 -1.32
N GLU A 568 -18.90 41.75 -0.11
CA GLU A 568 -20.27 42.19 0.17
C GLU A 568 -20.44 43.75 0.30
N LYS A 569 -19.34 44.53 0.18
CA LYS A 569 -19.39 45.99 0.13
C LYS A 569 -19.76 46.52 -1.24
#